data_c63d7d9f23db567489f8e0e6ec2b1a95
#
_entry.id   c63d7d9f23db567489f8e0e6ec2b1a95
#
_cell.length_a   1.000
_cell.length_b   1.000
_cell.length_c   1.000
_cell.angle_alpha   90.00
_cell.angle_beta   90.00
_cell.angle_gamma   90.00
#
_symmetry.space_group_name_H-M   'P 1'
#
loop_
_entity.id
_entity.type
_entity.pdbx_description
1 polymer ?
#
loop_
_entity_poly.entity_id
_entity_poly.type
_entity_poly.pdbx_seq_one_letter_code
_entity_poly.pdbx_strand_id
1 'polypeptide(L)'
;MQKLAAKLTEKLLRRRLISPEQSEWCAYLVECKLEQLLCFSVLITLGCLIAPLWEVLLLNWGVVFLRRKANGLHLHTFWGCMLSSLFCELTALWACEKVTPAVAVLLLTISLLTLCLAAPVNDVNIHFDSDEMQALQIGRAHV
;
A
#
# COMPACT_ATOMS: atom_id res chain seq x y z
N MET A 1 9.28 8.29 -13.75
CA MET A 1 9.38 8.82 -12.38
C MET A 1 10.82 9.13 -11.97
N GLN A 2 11.79 8.32 -12.36
CA GLN A 2 13.22 8.46 -12.00
C GLN A 2 13.80 9.86 -12.25
N LYS A 3 13.58 10.44 -13.44
CA LYS A 3 14.09 11.79 -13.77
C LYS A 3 13.55 12.89 -12.85
N LEU A 4 12.31 12.75 -12.38
CA LEU A 4 11.70 13.72 -11.47
C LEU A 4 12.22 13.52 -10.04
N ALA A 5 12.34 12.28 -9.61
CA ALA A 5 12.92 11.93 -8.31
C ALA A 5 14.37 12.44 -8.21
N ALA A 6 15.19 12.19 -9.24
CA ALA A 6 16.57 12.69 -9.29
C ALA A 6 16.65 14.22 -9.19
N LYS A 7 15.81 14.97 -9.93
CA LYS A 7 15.76 16.44 -9.84
C LYS A 7 15.36 16.94 -8.45
N LEU A 8 14.39 16.26 -7.81
CA LEU A 8 13.96 16.64 -6.45
C LEU A 8 15.06 16.36 -5.43
N THR A 9 15.72 15.21 -5.53
CA THR A 9 16.85 14.86 -4.66
C THR A 9 18.02 15.82 -4.83
N GLU A 10 18.37 16.18 -6.08
CA GLU A 10 19.40 17.19 -6.35
C GLU A 10 19.06 18.53 -5.71
N LYS A 11 17.79 18.96 -5.77
CA LYS A 11 17.33 20.18 -5.12
C LYS A 11 17.45 20.13 -3.58
N LEU A 12 17.18 18.95 -2.98
CA LEU A 12 17.36 18.74 -1.54
C LEU A 12 18.84 18.77 -1.16
N LEU A 13 19.71 18.16 -1.97
CA LEU A 13 21.15 18.17 -1.78
C LEU A 13 21.72 19.60 -1.87
N ARG A 14 21.32 20.37 -2.89
CA ARG A 14 21.73 21.78 -3.04
C ARG A 14 21.31 22.65 -1.85
N ARG A 15 20.18 22.32 -1.21
CA ARG A 15 19.70 23.01 0.00
C ARG A 15 20.34 22.50 1.29
N ARG A 16 21.26 21.55 1.21
CA ARG A 16 21.92 20.88 2.35
C ARG A 16 20.94 20.22 3.34
N LEU A 17 19.78 19.78 2.85
CA LEU A 17 18.77 19.09 3.65
C LEU A 17 19.07 17.60 3.79
N ILE A 18 19.92 17.05 2.92
CA ILE A 18 20.39 15.68 2.92
C ILE A 18 21.90 15.65 2.70
N SER A 19 22.57 14.62 3.23
CA SER A 19 24.00 14.40 2.97
C SER A 19 24.20 13.72 1.59
N PRO A 20 25.38 13.88 0.96
CA PRO A 20 25.70 13.20 -0.29
C PRO A 20 25.57 11.67 -0.20
N GLU A 21 25.91 11.09 0.95
CA GLU A 21 25.83 9.65 1.23
C GLU A 21 24.38 9.13 1.23
N GLN A 22 23.42 10.00 1.57
CA GLN A 22 21.99 9.67 1.62
C GLN A 22 21.27 9.93 0.30
N SER A 23 21.96 10.46 -0.72
CA SER A 23 21.30 10.94 -1.95
C SER A 23 20.65 9.79 -2.73
N GLU A 24 21.28 8.63 -2.86
CA GLU A 24 20.74 7.48 -3.57
C GLU A 24 19.48 6.93 -2.87
N TRP A 25 19.58 6.75 -1.56
CA TRP A 25 18.45 6.30 -0.75
C TRP A 25 17.27 7.30 -0.78
N CYS A 26 17.57 8.60 -0.71
CA CYS A 26 16.57 9.65 -0.81
C CYS A 26 15.91 9.66 -2.20
N ALA A 27 16.67 9.48 -3.29
CA ALA A 27 16.13 9.39 -4.64
C ALA A 27 15.16 8.21 -4.79
N TYR A 28 15.52 7.06 -4.25
CA TYR A 28 14.65 5.88 -4.21
C TYR A 28 13.35 6.15 -3.43
N LEU A 29 13.45 6.73 -2.23
CA LEU A 29 12.26 7.06 -1.43
C LEU A 29 11.34 8.06 -2.13
N VAL A 30 11.91 9.09 -2.77
CA VAL A 30 11.14 10.09 -3.52
C VAL A 30 10.45 9.43 -4.72
N GLU A 31 11.13 8.53 -5.43
CA GLU A 31 10.52 7.77 -6.54
C GLU A 31 9.34 6.94 -6.05
N CYS A 32 9.50 6.15 -4.99
CA CYS A 32 8.43 5.36 -4.40
C CYS A 32 7.24 6.23 -3.96
N LYS A 33 7.50 7.42 -3.39
CA LYS A 33 6.43 8.34 -2.97
C LYS A 33 5.69 8.96 -4.15
N LEU A 34 6.38 9.29 -5.23
CA LEU A 34 5.76 9.78 -6.46
C LEU A 34 4.90 8.71 -7.12
N GLU A 35 5.38 7.47 -7.16
CA GLU A 35 4.62 6.34 -7.69
C GLU A 35 3.38 6.03 -6.85
N GLN A 36 3.53 6.09 -5.53
CA GLN A 36 2.41 5.95 -4.60
C GLN A 36 1.36 7.04 -4.81
N LEU A 37 1.78 8.30 -4.93
CA LEU A 37 0.88 9.44 -5.16
C LEU A 37 0.13 9.30 -6.48
N LEU A 38 0.84 8.90 -7.56
CA LEU A 38 0.22 8.66 -8.85
C LEU A 38 -0.83 7.54 -8.77
N CYS A 39 -0.47 6.41 -8.15
CA CYS A 39 -1.37 5.29 -7.94
C CYS A 39 -2.65 5.74 -7.22
N PHE A 40 -2.53 6.44 -6.09
CA PHE A 40 -3.67 6.97 -5.36
C PHE A 40 -4.52 7.94 -6.18
N SER A 41 -3.90 8.83 -6.94
CA SER A 41 -4.64 9.76 -7.79
C SER A 41 -5.49 9.04 -8.83
N VAL A 42 -4.94 7.99 -9.46
CA VAL A 42 -5.65 7.16 -10.44
C VAL A 42 -6.78 6.38 -9.77
N LEU A 43 -6.53 5.72 -8.63
CA LEU A 43 -7.52 4.94 -7.90
C LEU A 43 -8.70 5.82 -7.48
N ILE A 44 -8.44 6.95 -6.82
CA ILE A 44 -9.50 7.87 -6.39
C ILE A 44 -10.30 8.39 -7.60
N THR A 45 -9.62 8.79 -8.68
CA THR A 45 -10.32 9.33 -9.86
C THR A 45 -11.23 8.30 -10.50
N LEU A 46 -10.75 7.08 -10.71
CA LEU A 46 -11.53 6.00 -11.33
C LEU A 46 -12.58 5.43 -10.37
N GLY A 47 -12.26 5.31 -9.08
CA GLY A 47 -13.23 4.90 -8.07
C GLY A 47 -14.42 5.84 -7.97
N CYS A 48 -14.20 7.15 -8.06
CA CYS A 48 -15.27 8.17 -8.04
C CYS A 48 -16.20 8.13 -9.26
N LEU A 49 -15.87 7.39 -10.32
CA LEU A 49 -16.79 7.14 -11.43
C LEU A 49 -17.85 6.07 -11.09
N ILE A 50 -17.59 5.26 -10.07
CA ILE A 50 -18.43 4.12 -9.67
C ILE A 50 -19.14 4.39 -8.34
N ALA A 51 -18.45 5.01 -7.39
CA ALA A 51 -18.93 5.20 -6.03
C ALA A 51 -18.70 6.64 -5.50
N PRO A 52 -19.43 7.07 -4.47
CA PRO A 52 -19.22 8.36 -3.83
C PRO A 52 -17.80 8.48 -3.26
N LEU A 53 -17.24 9.69 -3.29
CA LEU A 53 -15.87 9.98 -2.86
C LEU A 53 -15.56 9.43 -1.45
N TRP A 54 -16.48 9.51 -0.51
CA TRP A 54 -16.24 9.05 0.87
C TRP A 54 -16.04 7.53 0.96
N GLU A 55 -16.74 6.73 0.15
CA GLU A 55 -16.59 5.27 0.08
C GLU A 55 -15.23 4.90 -0.51
N VAL A 56 -14.86 5.58 -1.59
CA VAL A 56 -13.56 5.41 -2.25
C VAL A 56 -12.43 5.74 -1.28
N LEU A 57 -12.55 6.85 -0.52
CA LEU A 57 -11.54 7.24 0.46
C LEU A 57 -11.45 6.25 1.62
N LEU A 58 -12.58 5.77 2.14
CA LEU A 58 -12.61 4.75 3.21
C LEU A 58 -11.96 3.44 2.75
N LEU A 59 -12.29 2.97 1.54
CA LEU A 59 -11.71 1.76 0.99
C LEU A 59 -10.19 1.90 0.83
N ASN A 60 -9.74 2.99 0.20
CA ASN A 60 -8.31 3.25 0.01
C ASN A 60 -7.56 3.38 1.33
N TRP A 61 -8.12 4.10 2.30
CA TRP A 61 -7.52 4.23 3.64
C TRP A 61 -7.42 2.88 4.34
N GLY A 62 -8.47 2.06 4.29
CA GLY A 62 -8.49 0.70 4.84
C GLY A 62 -7.41 -0.18 4.19
N VAL A 63 -7.30 -0.17 2.86
CA VAL A 63 -6.28 -0.93 2.12
C VAL A 63 -4.87 -0.49 2.52
N VAL A 64 -4.60 0.82 2.63
CA VAL A 64 -3.29 1.33 3.07
C VAL A 64 -2.97 0.90 4.48
N PHE A 65 -3.95 0.99 5.39
CA PHE A 65 -3.77 0.56 6.77
C PHE A 65 -3.44 -0.93 6.87
N LEU A 66 -4.18 -1.77 6.14
CA LEU A 66 -3.94 -3.22 6.07
C LEU A 66 -2.57 -3.54 5.48
N ARG A 67 -2.20 -2.89 4.36
CA ARG A 67 -0.88 -3.09 3.73
C ARG A 67 0.28 -2.74 4.65
N ARG A 68 0.15 -1.69 5.45
CA ARG A 68 1.17 -1.32 6.44
C ARG A 68 1.37 -2.37 7.54
N LYS A 69 0.31 -3.12 7.86
CA LYS A 69 0.34 -4.13 8.93
C LYS A 69 0.62 -5.55 8.42
N ALA A 70 0.12 -5.87 7.22
CA ALA A 70 0.19 -7.21 6.66
C ALA A 70 1.34 -7.41 5.67
N ASN A 71 2.09 -6.34 5.33
CA ASN A 71 3.18 -6.39 4.37
C ASN A 71 2.73 -7.03 3.05
N GLY A 72 1.81 -6.35 2.34
CA GLY A 72 1.09 -6.90 1.19
C GLY A 72 2.00 -7.31 0.02
N LEU A 73 1.50 -8.19 -0.84
CA LEU A 73 2.11 -8.65 -2.08
C LEU A 73 2.58 -7.46 -2.93
N HIS A 74 3.87 -7.42 -3.23
CA HIS A 74 4.46 -6.48 -4.18
C HIS A 74 4.78 -7.19 -5.49
N LEU A 75 4.13 -6.76 -6.57
CA LEU A 75 4.49 -7.21 -7.90
C LEU A 75 5.79 -6.53 -8.34
N HIS A 76 6.62 -7.25 -9.11
CA HIS A 76 7.93 -6.78 -9.56
C HIS A 76 7.90 -5.50 -10.40
N THR A 77 6.73 -5.12 -10.93
CA THR A 77 6.58 -3.93 -11.76
C THR A 77 5.55 -2.99 -11.17
N PHE A 78 5.83 -1.68 -11.22
CA PHE A 78 4.90 -0.62 -10.82
C PHE A 78 3.53 -0.76 -11.51
N TRP A 79 3.53 -0.98 -12.83
CA TRP A 79 2.30 -1.14 -13.61
C TRP A 79 1.47 -2.34 -13.19
N GLY A 80 2.12 -3.48 -12.92
CA GLY A 80 1.45 -4.66 -12.41
C GLY A 80 0.78 -4.41 -11.05
N CYS A 81 1.49 -3.75 -10.14
CA CYS A 81 0.96 -3.39 -8.84
C CYS A 81 -0.22 -2.39 -8.95
N MET A 82 -0.10 -1.39 -9.82
CA MET A 82 -1.15 -0.40 -10.06
C MET A 82 -2.41 -1.03 -10.67
N LEU A 83 -2.25 -1.86 -11.71
CA LEU A 83 -3.38 -2.53 -12.38
C LEU A 83 -4.08 -3.52 -11.45
N SER A 84 -3.33 -4.30 -10.66
CA SER A 84 -3.94 -5.22 -9.70
C SER A 84 -4.70 -4.47 -8.60
N SER A 85 -4.14 -3.35 -8.09
CA SER A 85 -4.81 -2.51 -7.10
C SER A 85 -6.10 -1.90 -7.67
N LEU A 86 -6.05 -1.40 -8.90
CA LEU A 86 -7.22 -0.86 -9.60
C LEU A 86 -8.30 -1.93 -9.80
N PHE A 87 -7.91 -3.12 -10.25
CA PHE A 87 -8.85 -4.23 -10.42
C PHE A 87 -9.52 -4.61 -9.08
N CYS A 88 -8.74 -4.72 -8.00
CA CYS A 88 -9.29 -5.02 -6.68
C CYS A 88 -10.24 -3.92 -6.18
N GLU A 89 -9.87 -2.64 -6.36
CA GLU A 89 -10.72 -1.52 -5.94
C GLU A 89 -12.03 -1.47 -6.70
N LEU A 90 -12.00 -1.52 -8.03
CA LEU A 90 -13.21 -1.47 -8.85
C LEU A 90 -14.13 -2.67 -8.57
N THR A 91 -13.54 -3.86 -8.37
CA THR A 91 -14.30 -5.06 -8.01
C THR A 91 -14.92 -4.92 -6.63
N ALA A 92 -14.20 -4.38 -5.65
CA ALA A 92 -14.70 -4.17 -4.30
C ALA A 92 -15.83 -3.15 -4.28
N LEU A 93 -15.69 -1.99 -4.95
CA LEU A 93 -16.72 -0.97 -5.05
C LEU A 93 -17.98 -1.50 -5.74
N TRP A 94 -17.82 -2.21 -6.85
CA TRP A 94 -18.95 -2.84 -7.55
C TRP A 94 -19.65 -3.91 -6.68
N ALA A 95 -18.88 -4.71 -5.93
CA ALA A 95 -19.42 -5.74 -5.05
C ALA A 95 -20.16 -5.14 -3.85
N CYS A 96 -19.73 -3.99 -3.32
CA CYS A 96 -20.40 -3.33 -2.18
C CYS A 96 -21.87 -3.03 -2.43
N GLU A 97 -22.23 -2.70 -3.67
CA GLU A 97 -23.65 -2.45 -4.03
C GLU A 97 -24.51 -3.74 -4.09
N LYS A 98 -23.89 -4.90 -4.26
CA LYS A 98 -24.56 -6.20 -4.47
C LYS A 98 -24.59 -7.06 -3.22
N VAL A 99 -23.71 -6.81 -2.27
CA VAL A 99 -23.50 -7.65 -1.09
C VAL A 99 -24.49 -7.29 0.00
N THR A 100 -25.23 -8.30 0.50
CA THR A 100 -26.11 -8.09 1.66
C THR A 100 -25.28 -7.88 2.95
N PRO A 101 -25.80 -7.18 3.96
CA PRO A 101 -25.07 -6.94 5.22
C PRO A 101 -24.59 -8.23 5.89
N ALA A 102 -25.36 -9.31 5.83
CA ALA A 102 -24.97 -10.60 6.40
C ALA A 102 -23.73 -11.20 5.70
N VAL A 103 -23.69 -11.14 4.36
CA VAL A 103 -22.55 -11.59 3.58
C VAL A 103 -21.35 -10.69 3.80
N ALA A 104 -21.53 -9.38 3.92
CA ALA A 104 -20.46 -8.44 4.24
C ALA A 104 -19.79 -8.77 5.60
N VAL A 105 -20.59 -9.01 6.63
CA VAL A 105 -20.07 -9.41 7.96
C VAL A 105 -19.33 -10.74 7.90
N LEU A 106 -19.86 -11.73 7.17
CA LEU A 106 -19.18 -13.01 6.98
C LEU A 106 -17.81 -12.83 6.28
N LEU A 107 -17.76 -12.09 5.18
CA LEU A 107 -16.53 -11.82 4.44
C LEU A 107 -15.51 -11.04 5.30
N LEU A 108 -15.98 -10.06 6.06
CA LEU A 108 -15.13 -9.32 7.00
C LEU A 108 -14.52 -10.24 8.06
N THR A 109 -15.33 -11.12 8.64
CA THR A 109 -14.88 -12.08 9.66
C THR A 109 -13.84 -13.04 9.10
N ILE A 110 -14.08 -13.60 7.90
CA ILE A 110 -13.13 -14.48 7.21
C ILE A 110 -11.83 -13.72 6.92
N SER A 111 -11.92 -12.50 6.42
CA SER A 111 -10.74 -11.66 6.11
C SER A 111 -9.92 -11.35 7.36
N LEU A 112 -10.57 -11.01 8.47
CA LEU A 112 -9.89 -10.75 9.74
C LEU A 112 -9.20 -12.01 10.28
N LEU A 113 -9.87 -13.17 10.22
CA LEU A 113 -9.29 -14.45 10.61
C LEU A 113 -8.06 -14.78 9.75
N THR A 114 -8.17 -14.60 8.42
CA THR A 114 -7.07 -14.85 7.50
C THR A 114 -5.87 -13.93 7.81
N LEU A 115 -6.14 -12.64 8.05
CA LEU A 115 -5.09 -11.69 8.46
C LEU A 115 -4.44 -12.08 9.80
N CYS A 116 -5.25 -12.52 10.77
CA CYS A 116 -4.73 -12.94 12.07
C CYS A 116 -3.85 -14.21 11.97
N LEU A 117 -4.15 -15.10 11.05
CA LEU A 117 -3.43 -16.36 10.89
C LEU A 117 -2.22 -16.24 9.94
N ALA A 118 -2.34 -15.45 8.87
CA ALA A 118 -1.36 -15.40 7.79
C ALA A 118 -0.41 -14.20 7.84
N ALA A 119 -0.77 -13.09 8.47
CA ALA A 119 0.11 -11.92 8.51
C ALA A 119 1.08 -11.98 9.72
N PRO A 120 2.27 -11.40 9.65
CA PRO A 120 2.89 -10.77 8.48
C PRO A 120 3.35 -11.82 7.45
N VAL A 121 3.15 -11.52 6.17
CA VAL A 121 3.63 -12.38 5.08
C VAL A 121 5.04 -11.96 4.73
N ASN A 122 5.98 -12.90 4.76
CA ASN A 122 7.33 -12.68 4.26
C ASN A 122 7.32 -12.95 2.75
N ASP A 123 7.61 -11.93 1.95
CA ASP A 123 7.68 -12.03 0.49
C ASP A 123 9.14 -12.15 0.05
N VAL A 124 9.36 -12.80 -1.10
CA VAL A 124 10.68 -12.98 -1.73
C VAL A 124 11.41 -11.64 -1.97
N ASN A 125 10.66 -10.55 -2.08
CA ASN A 125 11.18 -9.20 -2.30
C ASN A 125 11.41 -8.39 -1.01
N ILE A 126 10.96 -8.88 0.14
CA ILE A 126 11.10 -8.22 1.44
C ILE A 126 11.55 -9.31 2.42
N HIS A 127 12.85 -9.52 2.49
CA HIS A 127 13.44 -10.41 3.47
C HIS A 127 13.46 -9.71 4.83
N PHE A 128 12.53 -10.08 5.70
CA PHE A 128 12.72 -9.83 7.12
C PHE A 128 13.71 -10.86 7.66
N ASP A 129 14.71 -10.40 8.36
CA ASP A 129 15.59 -11.26 9.13
C ASP A 129 14.79 -11.94 10.26
N SER A 130 15.27 -13.10 10.75
CA SER A 130 14.59 -13.86 11.80
C SER A 130 14.26 -13.00 13.03
N ASP A 131 15.14 -12.07 13.37
CA ASP A 131 14.99 -11.17 14.52
C ASP A 131 13.93 -10.08 14.26
N GLU A 132 13.81 -9.59 13.03
CA GLU A 132 12.78 -8.64 12.62
C GLU A 132 11.40 -9.28 12.58
N MET A 133 11.30 -10.53 12.11
CA MET A 133 10.05 -11.30 12.15
C MET A 133 9.60 -11.58 13.57
N GLN A 134 10.53 -11.88 14.48
CA GLN A 134 10.23 -12.08 15.89
C GLN A 134 9.76 -10.78 16.55
N ALA A 135 10.41 -9.65 16.27
CA ALA A 135 9.98 -8.34 16.76
C ALA A 135 8.57 -7.95 16.30
N LEU A 136 8.21 -8.25 15.04
CA LEU A 136 6.87 -8.04 14.51
C LEU A 136 5.81 -8.94 15.17
N GLN A 137 6.18 -10.19 15.50
CA GLN A 137 5.30 -11.12 16.21
C GLN A 137 5.11 -10.72 17.69
N ILE A 138 6.17 -10.26 18.36
CA ILE A 138 6.11 -9.78 19.75
C ILE A 138 5.28 -8.49 19.83
N GLY A 139 5.43 -7.56 18.88
CA GLY A 139 4.61 -6.35 18.80
C GLY A 139 3.11 -6.63 18.62
N ARG A 140 2.74 -7.80 18.10
CA ARG A 140 1.35 -8.30 18.02
C ARG A 140 0.81 -8.79 19.36
N ALA A 141 1.63 -9.40 20.19
CA ALA A 141 1.22 -9.95 21.48
C ALA A 141 0.93 -8.86 22.54
N HIS A 142 1.33 -7.60 22.25
CA HIS A 142 1.18 -6.46 23.18
C HIS A 142 0.11 -5.44 22.75
N VAL A 143 -0.67 -5.74 21.68
CA VAL A 143 -1.82 -4.95 21.24
C VAL A 143 -3.11 -5.73 21.46
#